data_97b62d05192c34e80c84ae0e2b7f89ee
#
_entry.id   97b62d05192c34e80c84ae0e2b7f89ee
#
_cell.length_a   1.000
_cell.length_b   1.000
_cell.length_c   1.000
_cell.angle_alpha   90.00
_cell.angle_beta   90.00
_cell.angle_gamma   90.00
#
_symmetry.space_group_name_H-M   'P 1'
#
loop_
_entity.id
_entity.type
_entity.pdbx_description
1 polymer ?
#
loop_
_entity_poly.entity_id
_entity_poly.type
_entity_poly.pdbx_seq_one_letter_code
_entity_poly.pdbx_strand_id
1 'polypeptide(L)'
;MRASTLSEADESLQQPSVQNVGTSQWRPRDRFPLWGDYVSKHAEAVAMSSTPLHDFRVAATLTQRGDVSINQAVIDPMCSVRTARHAANIRSDVVRISYGRRVDGGIESGGKAAPVSDGAVYFRDYRGPGHYWSHAVIDETWLYVPRDWLVQSGKIAEGFDCAVFQSDLFLARLLAQRIEAVAAHASDERSFAEAVHGLRRTIEDAFAARTSDSHRRLLLQKADRLRRIKTYLAQHAGDSDLSPDRVADALGLKRWTLYRLLNEEGLQINAHAAEYRLNAIAKALRDPAWTGCSIGEIAALWGHFDQAYLARAFKRRFGETPSQYRAGGIIDTGRAHR
;
A
#
# COMPACT_ATOMS: atom_id res chain seq x y z
N MET A 1 -43.98 39.11 -17.63
CA MET A 1 -42.64 39.71 -17.52
C MET A 1 -41.98 39.25 -16.25
N ARG A 2 -41.39 38.07 -16.21
CA ARG A 2 -40.43 37.56 -15.19
C ARG A 2 -39.84 36.23 -15.70
N ALA A 3 -38.91 36.31 -16.66
CA ALA A 3 -38.18 35.14 -17.15
C ALA A 3 -36.78 35.50 -17.68
N SER A 4 -36.18 36.62 -17.23
CA SER A 4 -34.95 37.13 -17.81
C SER A 4 -33.81 37.33 -16.80
N THR A 5 -33.98 36.98 -15.51
CA THR A 5 -32.98 37.26 -14.47
C THR A 5 -32.25 36.02 -13.92
N LEU A 6 -32.55 34.81 -14.39
CA LEU A 6 -31.83 33.58 -14.00
C LEU A 6 -30.74 33.19 -15.01
N SER A 7 -30.75 33.76 -16.23
CA SER A 7 -29.76 33.43 -17.28
C SER A 7 -28.41 34.15 -17.09
N GLU A 8 -28.41 35.40 -16.62
CA GLU A 8 -27.19 36.20 -16.48
C GLU A 8 -26.34 35.84 -15.27
N ALA A 9 -26.94 35.27 -14.21
CA ALA A 9 -26.20 34.79 -13.04
C ALA A 9 -25.51 33.45 -13.30
N ASP A 10 -26.01 32.65 -14.23
CA ASP A 10 -25.47 31.33 -14.57
C ASP A 10 -24.30 31.43 -15.58
N GLU A 11 -24.34 32.42 -16.48
CA GLU A 11 -23.25 32.67 -17.44
C GLU A 11 -22.00 33.29 -16.79
N SER A 12 -22.14 34.06 -15.71
CA SER A 12 -20.98 34.64 -14.99
C SER A 12 -20.16 33.61 -14.23
N LEU A 13 -20.71 32.43 -13.94
CA LEU A 13 -20.01 31.30 -13.28
C LEU A 13 -19.23 30.42 -14.28
N GLN A 14 -19.39 30.59 -15.57
CA GLN A 14 -18.78 29.75 -16.61
C GLN A 14 -17.43 30.25 -17.12
N GLN A 15 -17.07 31.50 -16.92
CA GLN A 15 -15.76 32.01 -17.34
C GLN A 15 -14.69 31.77 -16.28
N PRO A 16 -13.47 31.31 -16.68
CA PRO A 16 -12.41 31.09 -15.71
C PRO A 16 -11.93 32.42 -15.14
N SER A 17 -11.83 32.50 -13.81
CA SER A 17 -11.12 33.62 -13.16
C SER A 17 -9.65 33.25 -13.04
N VAL A 18 -8.78 34.11 -13.54
CA VAL A 18 -7.31 33.92 -13.50
C VAL A 18 -6.67 34.97 -12.60
N GLN A 19 -5.89 34.52 -11.66
CA GLN A 19 -5.12 35.40 -10.76
C GLN A 19 -3.65 35.02 -10.82
N ASN A 20 -2.79 36.00 -11.09
CA ASN A 20 -1.35 35.84 -10.97
C ASN A 20 -0.90 36.35 -9.60
N VAL A 21 -0.17 35.51 -8.87
CA VAL A 21 0.36 35.81 -7.54
C VAL A 21 1.84 35.58 -7.55
N GLY A 22 2.58 36.55 -7.03
CA GLY A 22 4.04 36.45 -6.95
C GLY A 22 4.60 37.29 -5.81
N THR A 23 5.72 36.84 -5.27
CA THR A 23 6.40 37.54 -4.18
C THR A 23 7.29 38.70 -4.64
N SER A 24 7.55 38.85 -5.94
CA SER A 24 8.43 39.86 -6.52
C SER A 24 8.00 41.31 -6.20
N GLN A 25 6.69 41.53 -5.99
CA GLN A 25 6.11 42.82 -5.61
C GLN A 25 6.39 43.22 -4.16
N TRP A 26 6.85 42.31 -3.31
CA TRP A 26 7.13 42.55 -1.90
C TRP A 26 8.64 42.72 -1.66
N ARG A 27 8.99 43.43 -0.57
CA ARG A 27 10.37 43.51 -0.15
C ARG A 27 10.90 42.12 0.23
N PRO A 28 12.15 41.76 -0.06
CA PRO A 28 12.69 40.44 0.17
C PRO A 28 12.39 39.87 1.56
N ARG A 29 12.59 40.66 2.63
CA ARG A 29 12.32 40.24 4.01
C ARG A 29 10.85 39.95 4.34
N ASP A 30 9.91 40.50 3.56
CA ASP A 30 8.48 40.42 3.81
C ASP A 30 7.83 39.31 2.97
N ARG A 31 8.56 38.75 2.00
CA ARG A 31 8.03 37.77 1.01
C ARG A 31 7.48 36.51 1.65
N PHE A 32 8.26 35.86 2.51
CA PHE A 32 7.86 34.61 3.13
C PHE A 32 6.68 34.79 4.11
N PRO A 33 6.69 35.74 5.06
CA PRO A 33 5.54 36.01 5.92
C PRO A 33 4.26 36.30 5.14
N LEU A 34 4.32 37.21 4.15
CA LEU A 34 3.16 37.59 3.36
C LEU A 34 2.64 36.43 2.49
N TRP A 35 3.53 35.59 1.99
CA TRP A 35 3.14 34.34 1.30
C TRP A 35 2.44 33.36 2.24
N GLY A 36 2.96 33.16 3.45
CA GLY A 36 2.33 32.33 4.48
C GLY A 36 0.93 32.82 4.84
N ASP A 37 0.76 34.12 5.01
CA ASP A 37 -0.55 34.73 5.26
C ASP A 37 -1.51 34.54 4.09
N TYR A 38 -1.01 34.69 2.86
CA TYR A 38 -1.80 34.49 1.64
C TYR A 38 -2.28 33.04 1.55
N VAL A 39 -1.39 32.06 1.69
CA VAL A 39 -1.73 30.62 1.62
C VAL A 39 -2.71 30.24 2.74
N SER A 40 -2.47 30.72 3.95
CA SER A 40 -3.36 30.46 5.09
C SER A 40 -4.79 30.99 4.90
N LYS A 41 -4.94 32.12 4.20
CA LYS A 41 -6.25 32.75 3.97
C LYS A 41 -6.99 32.18 2.76
N HIS A 42 -6.28 31.80 1.70
CA HIS A 42 -6.89 31.56 0.40
C HIS A 42 -6.82 30.10 -0.08
N ALA A 43 -5.90 29.32 0.44
CA ALA A 43 -5.68 27.97 -0.04
C ALA A 43 -5.75 26.92 1.07
N GLU A 44 -4.96 27.09 2.12
CA GLU A 44 -4.76 26.05 3.14
C GLU A 44 -4.47 26.71 4.50
N ALA A 45 -5.18 26.29 5.52
CA ALA A 45 -4.81 26.67 6.89
C ALA A 45 -3.57 25.85 7.30
N VAL A 46 -2.37 26.40 7.11
CA VAL A 46 -1.09 25.73 7.40
C VAL A 46 -0.09 26.68 8.03
N ALA A 47 0.80 26.14 8.85
CA ALA A 47 2.03 26.81 9.23
C ALA A 47 3.12 26.49 8.22
N MET A 48 3.88 27.50 7.81
CA MET A 48 4.93 27.37 6.80
C MET A 48 6.30 27.69 7.39
N SER A 49 7.32 27.00 6.88
CA SER A 49 8.73 27.32 7.12
C SER A 49 9.54 27.22 5.84
N SER A 50 10.62 27.98 5.72
CA SER A 50 11.51 27.99 4.57
C SER A 50 12.95 28.27 4.99
N THR A 51 13.88 27.82 4.16
CA THR A 51 15.31 28.14 4.28
C THR A 51 15.86 28.39 2.88
N PRO A 52 16.43 29.55 2.56
CA PRO A 52 16.61 30.75 3.37
C PRO A 52 15.39 31.67 3.38
N LEU A 53 15.15 32.35 4.51
CA LEU A 53 13.97 33.22 4.71
C LEU A 53 14.08 34.59 4.03
N HIS A 54 15.28 35.02 3.58
CA HIS A 54 15.54 36.43 3.20
C HIS A 54 15.15 36.82 1.77
N ASP A 55 15.02 35.87 0.85
CA ASP A 55 14.67 36.17 -0.55
C ASP A 55 13.75 35.06 -1.13
N PHE A 56 12.72 34.71 -0.38
CA PHE A 56 11.77 33.68 -0.78
C PHE A 56 10.97 34.11 -2.02
N ARG A 57 10.98 33.26 -3.03
CA ARG A 57 10.35 33.56 -4.33
C ARG A 57 9.22 32.57 -4.63
N VAL A 58 8.11 33.14 -5.08
CA VAL A 58 6.97 32.44 -5.64
C VAL A 58 6.51 33.16 -6.89
N ALA A 59 6.21 32.37 -7.91
CA ALA A 59 5.44 32.80 -9.07
C ALA A 59 4.34 31.75 -9.30
N ALA A 60 3.08 32.17 -9.20
CA ALA A 60 1.95 31.28 -9.31
C ALA A 60 0.84 31.88 -10.19
N THR A 61 0.18 31.03 -10.96
CA THR A 61 -1.07 31.31 -11.65
C THR A 61 -2.16 30.45 -11.07
N LEU A 62 -3.23 31.04 -10.58
CA LEU A 62 -4.39 30.38 -10.03
C LEU A 62 -5.57 30.62 -10.97
N THR A 63 -6.21 29.53 -11.41
CA THR A 63 -7.35 29.58 -12.29
C THR A 63 -8.51 28.84 -11.63
N GLN A 64 -9.62 29.54 -11.40
CA GLN A 64 -10.85 28.92 -10.90
C GLN A 64 -11.80 28.70 -12.06
N ARG A 65 -12.28 27.45 -12.24
CA ARG A 65 -13.34 27.14 -13.21
C ARG A 65 -14.33 26.17 -12.60
N GLY A 66 -15.54 26.65 -12.37
CA GLY A 66 -16.56 25.91 -11.64
C GLY A 66 -16.05 25.53 -10.24
N ASP A 67 -16.13 24.26 -9.92
CA ASP A 67 -15.69 23.68 -8.65
C ASP A 67 -14.22 23.22 -8.63
N VAL A 68 -13.48 23.44 -9.74
CA VAL A 68 -12.07 23.07 -9.88
C VAL A 68 -11.19 24.31 -9.79
N SER A 69 -10.23 24.29 -8.86
CA SER A 69 -9.14 25.27 -8.82
C SER A 69 -7.88 24.65 -9.42
N ILE A 70 -7.27 25.32 -10.38
CA ILE A 70 -6.06 24.93 -11.08
C ILE A 70 -4.96 25.87 -10.66
N ASN A 71 -3.85 25.35 -10.18
CA ASN A 71 -2.76 26.15 -9.68
C ASN A 71 -1.46 25.66 -10.30
N GLN A 72 -0.71 26.60 -10.89
CA GLN A 72 0.61 26.34 -11.46
C GLN A 72 1.60 27.27 -10.77
N ALA A 73 2.65 26.73 -10.19
CA ALA A 73 3.57 27.56 -9.45
C ALA A 73 5.01 27.05 -9.49
N VAL A 74 5.93 28.04 -9.43
CA VAL A 74 7.33 27.82 -9.08
C VAL A 74 7.55 28.45 -7.71
N ILE A 75 8.04 27.66 -6.75
CA ILE A 75 8.15 28.04 -5.33
C ILE A 75 9.54 27.64 -4.82
N ASP A 76 10.21 28.51 -4.11
CA ASP A 76 11.45 28.18 -3.41
C ASP A 76 11.24 27.08 -2.36
N PRO A 77 12.29 26.34 -1.96
CA PRO A 77 12.20 25.27 -0.98
C PRO A 77 11.46 25.68 0.28
N MET A 78 10.50 24.86 0.68
CA MET A 78 9.66 25.16 1.85
C MET A 78 9.12 23.89 2.51
N CYS A 79 8.64 24.09 3.72
CA CYS A 79 7.90 23.12 4.48
C CYS A 79 6.55 23.70 4.90
N SER A 80 5.50 22.93 4.83
CA SER A 80 4.17 23.29 5.36
C SER A 80 3.63 22.22 6.28
N VAL A 81 3.13 22.64 7.44
CA VAL A 81 2.54 21.75 8.46
C VAL A 81 1.10 22.13 8.70
N ARG A 82 0.21 21.20 8.55
CA ARG A 82 -1.19 21.33 8.95
C ARG A 82 -1.42 20.53 10.22
N THR A 83 -1.63 21.23 11.32
CA THR A 83 -2.00 20.61 12.59
C THR A 83 -3.47 20.20 12.60
N ALA A 84 -3.90 19.39 13.60
CA ALA A 84 -5.30 19.06 13.80
C ALA A 84 -6.19 20.31 13.97
N ARG A 85 -5.66 21.37 14.62
CA ARG A 85 -6.36 22.66 14.76
C ARG A 85 -6.55 23.36 13.41
N HIS A 86 -5.55 23.31 12.53
CA HIS A 86 -5.67 23.86 11.17
C HIS A 86 -6.70 23.08 10.37
N ALA A 87 -6.67 21.75 10.41
CA ALA A 87 -7.60 20.89 9.69
C ALA A 87 -9.06 21.08 10.14
N ALA A 88 -9.31 21.29 11.44
CA ALA A 88 -10.64 21.57 11.98
C ALA A 88 -11.27 22.87 11.46
N ASN A 89 -10.49 23.81 10.97
CA ASN A 89 -10.95 25.09 10.43
C ASN A 89 -11.21 25.07 8.93
N ILE A 90 -10.85 23.97 8.23
CA ILE A 90 -11.07 23.81 6.79
C ILE A 90 -12.53 23.44 6.54
N ARG A 91 -13.24 24.29 5.79
CA ARG A 91 -14.65 24.11 5.44
C ARG A 91 -14.86 23.48 4.06
N SER A 92 -13.85 23.53 3.21
CA SER A 92 -13.94 23.00 1.85
C SER A 92 -13.74 21.48 1.83
N ASP A 93 -14.65 20.75 1.20
CA ASP A 93 -14.53 19.31 0.99
C ASP A 93 -13.82 19.00 -0.32
N VAL A 94 -12.54 19.38 -0.37
CA VAL A 94 -11.70 19.21 -1.55
C VAL A 94 -10.53 18.30 -1.29
N VAL A 95 -10.00 17.73 -2.37
CA VAL A 95 -8.75 16.98 -2.40
C VAL A 95 -7.79 17.70 -3.33
N ARG A 96 -6.53 17.79 -2.93
CA ARG A 96 -5.45 18.27 -3.79
C ARG A 96 -4.82 17.11 -4.53
N ILE A 97 -4.73 17.26 -5.86
CA ILE A 97 -4.02 16.36 -6.76
C ILE A 97 -2.87 17.16 -7.37
N SER A 98 -1.65 16.74 -7.13
CA SER A 98 -0.45 17.46 -7.54
C SER A 98 0.37 16.67 -8.54
N TYR A 99 0.90 17.37 -9.54
CA TYR A 99 1.95 16.89 -10.43
C TYR A 99 3.20 17.76 -10.22
N GLY A 100 4.24 17.19 -9.63
CA GLY A 100 5.51 17.86 -9.42
C GLY A 100 6.43 17.65 -10.62
N ARG A 101 6.56 18.65 -11.51
CA ARG A 101 7.56 18.61 -12.60
C ARG A 101 8.96 18.59 -12.01
N ARG A 102 9.17 19.40 -10.97
CA ARG A 102 10.39 19.43 -10.15
C ARG A 102 9.99 19.47 -8.69
N VAL A 103 10.40 18.48 -7.93
CA VAL A 103 10.18 18.40 -6.48
C VAL A 103 11.14 17.37 -5.89
N ASP A 104 11.73 17.67 -4.76
CA ASP A 104 12.54 16.72 -3.98
C ASP A 104 12.18 16.86 -2.51
N GLY A 105 11.36 15.92 -2.02
CA GLY A 105 10.83 16.02 -0.67
C GLY A 105 9.88 14.91 -0.31
N GLY A 106 8.77 15.25 0.34
CA GLY A 106 7.79 14.26 0.74
C GLY A 106 6.51 14.86 1.29
N ILE A 107 5.57 13.95 1.51
CA ILE A 107 4.29 14.21 2.16
C ILE A 107 4.08 13.25 3.32
N GLU A 108 3.40 13.73 4.35
CA GLU A 108 2.93 12.93 5.47
C GLU A 108 1.47 13.27 5.77
N SER A 109 0.62 12.29 5.96
CA SER A 109 -0.76 12.43 6.39
C SER A 109 -1.30 11.13 6.96
N GLY A 110 -2.15 11.23 7.99
CA GLY A 110 -2.77 10.05 8.61
C GLY A 110 -1.78 9.01 9.15
N GLY A 111 -0.59 9.44 9.60
CA GLY A 111 0.48 8.54 10.08
C GLY A 111 1.21 7.78 8.96
N LYS A 112 1.01 8.15 7.70
CA LYS A 112 1.73 7.63 6.54
C LYS A 112 2.64 8.71 5.99
N ALA A 113 3.87 8.34 5.62
CA ALA A 113 4.80 9.22 4.93
C ALA A 113 5.22 8.60 3.59
N ALA A 114 5.40 9.44 2.58
CA ALA A 114 5.85 9.01 1.27
C ALA A 114 6.80 10.05 0.65
N PRO A 115 7.91 9.62 0.04
CA PRO A 115 8.78 10.52 -0.72
C PRO A 115 8.08 10.98 -2.00
N VAL A 116 8.39 12.20 -2.42
CA VAL A 116 7.93 12.80 -3.68
C VAL A 116 9.16 13.27 -4.45
N SER A 117 9.28 12.87 -5.70
CA SER A 117 10.38 13.20 -6.59
C SER A 117 9.87 13.75 -7.93
N ASP A 118 10.79 14.25 -8.76
CA ASP A 118 10.49 14.79 -10.09
C ASP A 118 9.58 13.87 -10.90
N GLY A 119 8.53 14.44 -11.48
CA GLY A 119 7.54 13.73 -12.29
C GLY A 119 6.50 12.94 -11.51
N ALA A 120 6.51 12.97 -10.19
CA ALA A 120 5.51 12.27 -9.38
C ALA A 120 4.15 12.95 -9.41
N VAL A 121 3.09 12.13 -9.31
CA VAL A 121 1.72 12.59 -9.04
C VAL A 121 1.31 12.13 -7.66
N TYR A 122 0.78 13.03 -6.85
CA TYR A 122 0.43 12.73 -5.46
C TYR A 122 -0.84 13.42 -4.99
N PHE A 123 -1.48 12.79 -3.99
CA PHE A 123 -2.80 13.14 -3.49
C PHE A 123 -2.71 13.54 -2.02
N ARG A 124 -3.40 14.63 -1.65
CA ARG A 124 -3.47 15.13 -0.27
C ARG A 124 -4.91 15.42 0.14
N ASP A 125 -5.32 14.83 1.25
CA ASP A 125 -6.57 15.14 1.93
C ASP A 125 -6.36 16.27 2.94
N TYR A 126 -7.21 17.29 2.90
CA TYR A 126 -7.08 18.44 3.80
C TYR A 126 -7.89 18.31 5.09
N ARG A 127 -8.67 17.26 5.26
CA ARG A 127 -9.47 17.03 6.48
C ARG A 127 -8.64 16.60 7.70
N GLY A 128 -7.43 16.12 7.49
CA GLY A 128 -6.55 15.66 8.56
C GLY A 128 -5.27 16.49 8.70
N PRO A 129 -4.52 16.28 9.80
CA PRO A 129 -3.18 16.83 9.94
C PRO A 129 -2.27 16.26 8.87
N GLY A 130 -1.28 17.05 8.44
CA GLY A 130 -0.34 16.62 7.42
C GLY A 130 0.88 17.52 7.33
N HIS A 131 1.90 17.01 6.68
CA HIS A 131 3.16 17.67 6.44
C HIS A 131 3.54 17.55 4.97
N TYR A 132 4.08 18.61 4.40
CA TYR A 132 4.69 18.64 3.07
C TYR A 132 6.01 19.39 3.15
N TRP A 133 7.03 18.86 2.53
CA TRP A 133 8.35 19.50 2.47
C TRP A 133 9.00 19.28 1.11
N SER A 134 9.80 20.24 0.69
CA SER A 134 10.70 20.10 -0.45
C SER A 134 12.05 20.76 -0.15
N HIS A 135 13.13 20.07 -0.47
CA HIS A 135 14.51 20.54 -0.33
C HIS A 135 15.00 21.27 -1.58
N ALA A 136 14.29 21.12 -2.70
CA ALA A 136 14.57 21.79 -3.96
C ALA A 136 13.47 22.78 -4.33
N VAL A 137 13.73 23.62 -5.33
CA VAL A 137 12.71 24.47 -5.96
C VAL A 137 11.58 23.59 -6.46
N ILE A 138 10.37 23.96 -6.10
CA ILE A 138 9.14 23.29 -6.49
C ILE A 138 8.66 23.88 -7.82
N ASP A 139 8.46 23.08 -8.85
CA ASP A 139 7.72 23.42 -10.07
C ASP A 139 6.56 22.45 -10.18
N GLU A 140 5.35 22.92 -9.96
CA GLU A 140 4.20 22.06 -9.73
C GLU A 140 2.92 22.62 -10.38
N THR A 141 2.12 21.70 -10.94
CA THR A 141 0.71 21.95 -11.23
C THR A 141 -0.13 21.16 -10.25
N TRP A 142 -1.08 21.81 -9.57
CA TRP A 142 -2.02 21.09 -8.71
C TRP A 142 -3.45 21.55 -8.91
N LEU A 143 -4.36 20.63 -8.67
CA LEU A 143 -5.79 20.83 -8.75
C LEU A 143 -6.39 20.66 -7.36
N TYR A 144 -7.29 21.57 -6.99
CA TYR A 144 -8.27 21.30 -5.94
C TYR A 144 -9.55 20.85 -6.61
N VAL A 145 -9.98 19.64 -6.28
CA VAL A 145 -11.18 19.03 -6.85
C VAL A 145 -12.13 18.60 -5.75
N PRO A 146 -13.45 18.59 -5.98
CA PRO A 146 -14.41 18.05 -5.03
C PRO A 146 -14.04 16.62 -4.63
N ARG A 147 -14.16 16.31 -3.35
CA ARG A 147 -13.85 14.98 -2.79
C ARG A 147 -14.68 13.88 -3.42
N ASP A 148 -15.92 14.15 -3.75
CA ASP A 148 -16.84 13.20 -4.35
C ASP A 148 -16.36 12.66 -5.71
N TRP A 149 -15.45 13.37 -6.40
CA TRP A 149 -14.75 12.81 -7.56
C TRP A 149 -14.01 11.52 -7.26
N LEU A 150 -13.54 11.36 -6.02
CA LEU A 150 -12.76 10.20 -5.58
C LEU A 150 -13.63 9.16 -4.85
N VAL A 151 -14.73 9.57 -4.25
CA VAL A 151 -15.52 8.72 -3.33
C VAL A 151 -16.79 8.15 -3.99
N GLN A 152 -17.46 8.89 -4.87
CA GLN A 152 -18.75 8.47 -5.46
C GLN A 152 -18.68 7.23 -6.35
N SER A 153 -17.51 6.91 -6.92
CA SER A 153 -17.36 5.70 -7.73
C SER A 153 -17.35 4.41 -6.92
N GLY A 154 -17.30 4.47 -5.58
CA GLY A 154 -17.12 3.29 -4.72
C GLY A 154 -15.81 2.54 -4.94
N LYS A 155 -15.00 2.99 -5.93
CA LYS A 155 -13.77 2.34 -6.37
C LYS A 155 -12.53 2.87 -5.64
N ILE A 156 -12.60 4.09 -5.12
CA ILE A 156 -11.54 4.70 -4.34
C ILE A 156 -12.01 4.70 -2.88
N ALA A 157 -11.98 3.50 -2.28
CA ALA A 157 -12.15 3.36 -0.85
C ALA A 157 -10.97 4.02 -0.11
N GLU A 158 -11.20 4.39 1.15
CA GLU A 158 -10.25 4.92 2.12
C GLU A 158 -8.78 4.65 1.78
N GLY A 159 -7.97 5.68 1.54
CA GLY A 159 -6.54 5.53 1.33
C GLY A 159 -5.92 6.29 0.16
N PHE A 160 -6.64 7.22 -0.46
CA PHE A 160 -6.04 8.12 -1.46
C PHE A 160 -5.12 9.15 -0.79
N ASP A 161 -5.36 9.47 0.48
CA ASP A 161 -4.51 10.39 1.23
C ASP A 161 -3.09 9.83 1.37
N CYS A 162 -2.09 10.68 1.12
CA CYS A 162 -0.70 10.29 1.02
C CYS A 162 -0.39 9.26 -0.10
N ALA A 163 -1.25 9.15 -1.12
CA ALA A 163 -0.96 8.34 -2.29
C ALA A 163 0.03 9.05 -3.22
N VAL A 164 1.15 8.40 -3.54
CA VAL A 164 2.16 8.89 -4.47
C VAL A 164 2.32 7.87 -5.61
N PHE A 165 2.29 8.37 -6.84
CA PHE A 165 2.63 7.64 -8.06
C PHE A 165 3.94 8.21 -8.58
N GLN A 166 5.01 7.44 -8.48
CA GLN A 166 6.35 7.85 -8.90
C GLN A 166 6.47 7.87 -10.44
N SER A 167 7.37 8.69 -10.96
CA SER A 167 7.51 8.97 -12.39
C SER A 167 7.91 7.78 -13.28
N ASP A 168 8.46 6.72 -12.70
CA ASP A 168 8.78 5.46 -13.38
C ASP A 168 7.54 4.65 -13.76
N LEU A 169 6.40 4.91 -13.09
CA LEU A 169 5.16 4.24 -13.35
C LEU A 169 4.44 4.83 -14.57
N PHE A 170 3.96 3.98 -15.47
CA PHE A 170 3.14 4.40 -16.62
C PHE A 170 1.93 5.25 -16.22
N LEU A 171 1.24 4.85 -15.13
CA LEU A 171 0.07 5.56 -14.63
C LEU A 171 0.39 6.96 -14.09
N ALA A 172 1.58 7.17 -13.50
CA ALA A 172 2.01 8.51 -13.08
C ALA A 172 2.14 9.45 -14.28
N ARG A 173 2.77 8.99 -15.36
CA ARG A 173 2.93 9.77 -16.60
C ARG A 173 1.57 10.10 -17.23
N LEU A 174 0.65 9.13 -17.25
CA LEU A 174 -0.69 9.34 -17.78
C LEU A 174 -1.48 10.35 -16.92
N LEU A 175 -1.42 10.24 -15.59
CA LEU A 175 -2.02 11.20 -14.67
C LEU A 175 -1.44 12.60 -14.86
N ALA A 176 -0.11 12.73 -14.98
CA ALA A 176 0.56 13.99 -15.24
C ALA A 176 0.06 14.65 -16.53
N GLN A 177 -0.01 13.91 -17.64
CA GLN A 177 -0.56 14.39 -18.89
C GLN A 177 -2.02 14.87 -18.77
N ARG A 178 -2.85 14.16 -17.98
CA ARG A 178 -4.25 14.55 -17.75
C ARG A 178 -4.36 15.81 -16.90
N ILE A 179 -3.52 15.98 -15.89
CA ILE A 179 -3.47 17.20 -15.07
C ILE A 179 -3.08 18.41 -15.94
N GLU A 180 -2.04 18.26 -16.76
CA GLU A 180 -1.60 19.31 -17.67
C GLU A 180 -2.68 19.64 -18.73
N ALA A 181 -3.40 18.64 -19.24
CA ALA A 181 -4.51 18.86 -20.16
C ALA A 181 -5.64 19.69 -19.51
N VAL A 182 -6.00 19.40 -18.25
CA VAL A 182 -6.98 20.19 -17.49
C VAL A 182 -6.52 21.65 -17.37
N ALA A 183 -5.24 21.88 -17.07
CA ALA A 183 -4.67 23.22 -16.96
C ALA A 183 -4.65 23.95 -18.32
N ALA A 184 -4.25 23.27 -19.40
CA ALA A 184 -4.14 23.85 -20.72
C ALA A 184 -5.50 24.24 -21.33
N HIS A 185 -6.56 23.51 -20.99
CA HIS A 185 -7.90 23.73 -21.54
C HIS A 185 -8.84 24.51 -20.62
N ALA A 186 -8.32 25.13 -19.56
CA ALA A 186 -9.14 25.89 -18.60
C ALA A 186 -10.00 27.01 -19.21
N SER A 187 -9.59 27.59 -20.35
CA SER A 187 -10.29 28.67 -21.03
C SER A 187 -11.43 28.21 -21.94
N ASP A 188 -11.42 26.97 -22.42
CA ASP A 188 -12.45 26.42 -23.31
C ASP A 188 -13.33 25.41 -22.56
N GLU A 189 -14.63 25.67 -22.49
CA GLU A 189 -15.56 24.88 -21.67
C GLU A 189 -15.64 23.42 -22.09
N ARG A 190 -15.76 23.15 -23.38
CA ARG A 190 -15.94 21.80 -23.91
C ARG A 190 -14.65 20.98 -23.71
N SER A 191 -13.51 21.53 -24.11
CA SER A 191 -12.21 20.87 -23.96
C SER A 191 -11.84 20.68 -22.49
N PHE A 192 -12.20 21.63 -21.62
CA PHE A 192 -12.03 21.50 -20.17
C PHE A 192 -12.86 20.34 -19.60
N ALA A 193 -14.15 20.24 -19.95
CA ALA A 193 -15.02 19.16 -19.50
C ALA A 193 -14.51 17.78 -19.96
N GLU A 194 -14.04 17.67 -21.21
CA GLU A 194 -13.43 16.45 -21.73
C GLU A 194 -12.13 16.10 -21.00
N ALA A 195 -11.27 17.07 -20.72
CA ALA A 195 -10.03 16.88 -19.97
C ALA A 195 -10.30 16.42 -18.52
N VAL A 196 -11.25 17.04 -17.83
CA VAL A 196 -11.71 16.66 -16.49
C VAL A 196 -12.25 15.23 -16.48
N HIS A 197 -13.12 14.89 -17.44
CA HIS A 197 -13.64 13.53 -17.56
C HIS A 197 -12.52 12.50 -17.76
N GLY A 198 -11.57 12.82 -18.64
CA GLY A 198 -10.39 11.96 -18.87
C GLY A 198 -9.52 11.79 -17.63
N LEU A 199 -9.30 12.86 -16.85
CA LEU A 199 -8.56 12.81 -15.59
C LEU A 199 -9.27 11.91 -14.57
N ARG A 200 -10.58 12.08 -14.35
CA ARG A 200 -11.37 11.27 -13.42
C ARG A 200 -11.24 9.78 -13.72
N ARG A 201 -11.43 9.37 -14.96
CA ARG A 201 -11.26 7.97 -15.37
C ARG A 201 -9.85 7.45 -15.11
N THR A 202 -8.82 8.25 -15.44
CA THR A 202 -7.42 7.85 -15.20
C THR A 202 -7.12 7.70 -13.71
N ILE A 203 -7.70 8.54 -12.85
CA ILE A 203 -7.59 8.41 -11.39
C ILE A 203 -8.22 7.09 -10.93
N GLU A 204 -9.44 6.77 -11.38
CA GLU A 204 -10.11 5.51 -11.04
C GLU A 204 -9.25 4.29 -11.42
N ASP A 205 -8.74 4.27 -12.65
CA ASP A 205 -7.89 3.18 -13.15
C ASP A 205 -6.58 3.05 -12.34
N ALA A 206 -5.96 4.19 -11.99
CA ALA A 206 -4.72 4.20 -11.22
C ALA A 206 -4.92 3.65 -9.80
N PHE A 207 -6.01 4.00 -9.12
CA PHE A 207 -6.32 3.47 -7.80
C PHE A 207 -6.79 2.01 -7.84
N ALA A 208 -7.53 1.60 -8.86
CA ALA A 208 -7.89 0.19 -9.07
C ALA A 208 -6.65 -0.68 -9.26
N ALA A 209 -5.69 -0.24 -10.09
CA ALA A 209 -4.42 -0.94 -10.28
C ALA A 209 -3.61 -1.01 -8.98
N ARG A 210 -3.52 0.10 -8.22
CA ARG A 210 -2.82 0.15 -6.93
C ARG A 210 -3.42 -0.81 -5.90
N THR A 211 -4.75 -0.90 -5.83
CA THR A 211 -5.45 -1.83 -4.93
C THR A 211 -5.20 -3.28 -5.33
N SER A 212 -5.26 -3.59 -6.62
CA SER A 212 -4.96 -4.92 -7.16
C SER A 212 -3.52 -5.35 -6.88
N ASP A 213 -2.55 -4.47 -7.08
CA ASP A 213 -1.15 -4.74 -6.77
C ASP A 213 -0.89 -4.92 -5.28
N SER A 214 -1.53 -4.13 -4.44
CA SER A 214 -1.44 -4.27 -2.98
C SER A 214 -2.04 -5.60 -2.52
N HIS A 215 -3.20 -5.98 -3.05
CA HIS A 215 -3.84 -7.27 -2.78
C HIS A 215 -2.95 -8.44 -3.24
N ARG A 216 -2.41 -8.35 -4.46
CA ARG A 216 -1.47 -9.35 -5.00
C ARG A 216 -0.22 -9.49 -4.14
N ARG A 217 0.40 -8.38 -3.69
CA ARG A 217 1.56 -8.41 -2.78
C ARG A 217 1.22 -9.06 -1.45
N LEU A 218 0.05 -8.77 -0.86
CA LEU A 218 -0.40 -9.39 0.38
C LEU A 218 -0.58 -10.90 0.21
N LEU A 219 -1.18 -11.35 -0.89
CA LEU A 219 -1.33 -12.77 -1.20
C LEU A 219 0.03 -13.47 -1.37
N LEU A 220 0.97 -12.85 -2.09
CA LEU A 220 2.32 -13.38 -2.27
C LEU A 220 3.09 -13.46 -0.94
N GLN A 221 2.99 -12.43 -0.09
CA GLN A 221 3.60 -12.45 1.24
C GLN A 221 2.99 -13.52 2.14
N LYS A 222 1.68 -13.71 2.09
CA LYS A 222 0.98 -14.78 2.83
C LYS A 222 1.47 -16.15 2.36
N ALA A 223 1.50 -16.39 1.05
CA ALA A 223 1.96 -17.65 0.46
C ALA A 223 3.43 -17.95 0.82
N ASP A 224 4.32 -16.95 0.77
CA ASP A 224 5.71 -17.12 1.17
C ASP A 224 5.86 -17.48 2.66
N ARG A 225 5.13 -16.79 3.55
CA ARG A 225 5.13 -17.11 4.98
C ARG A 225 4.64 -18.53 5.24
N LEU A 226 3.56 -18.96 4.60
CA LEU A 226 3.05 -20.32 4.72
C LEU A 226 4.04 -21.37 4.20
N ARG A 227 4.69 -21.10 3.07
CA ARG A 227 5.74 -21.97 2.53
C ARG A 227 6.88 -22.12 3.54
N ARG A 228 7.37 -21.02 4.12
CA ARG A 228 8.42 -21.03 5.14
C ARG A 228 8.02 -21.82 6.40
N ILE A 229 6.76 -21.64 6.86
CA ILE A 229 6.24 -22.42 8.00
C ILE A 229 6.23 -23.91 7.65
N LYS A 230 5.68 -24.30 6.52
CA LYS A 230 5.61 -25.71 6.09
C LYS A 230 7.00 -26.34 5.95
N THR A 231 7.96 -25.61 5.36
CA THR A 231 9.35 -26.06 5.23
C THR A 231 10.01 -26.26 6.59
N TYR A 232 9.84 -25.29 7.51
CA TYR A 232 10.38 -25.39 8.86
C TYR A 232 9.81 -26.60 9.62
N LEU A 233 8.49 -26.78 9.56
CA LEU A 233 7.83 -27.93 10.19
C LEU A 233 8.34 -29.26 9.62
N ALA A 234 8.57 -29.35 8.31
CA ALA A 234 9.12 -30.54 7.68
C ALA A 234 10.56 -30.84 8.13
N GLN A 235 11.40 -29.79 8.25
CA GLN A 235 12.80 -29.95 8.67
C GLN A 235 12.96 -30.29 10.15
N HIS A 236 12.05 -29.80 11.00
CA HIS A 236 12.10 -29.97 12.45
C HIS A 236 11.04 -30.92 13.01
N ALA A 237 10.40 -31.72 12.16
CA ALA A 237 9.35 -32.65 12.58
C ALA A 237 9.85 -33.71 13.60
N GLY A 238 11.15 -34.02 13.60
CA GLY A 238 11.78 -34.94 14.54
C GLY A 238 12.06 -34.31 15.91
N ASP A 239 12.10 -32.99 16.03
CA ASP A 239 12.45 -32.30 17.25
C ASP A 239 11.35 -32.46 18.29
N SER A 240 11.71 -32.99 19.49
CA SER A 240 10.76 -33.22 20.58
C SER A 240 10.19 -31.93 21.20
N ASP A 241 10.91 -30.82 21.07
CA ASP A 241 10.57 -29.47 21.58
C ASP A 241 9.92 -28.58 20.52
N LEU A 242 9.52 -29.13 19.36
CA LEU A 242 8.80 -28.38 18.33
C LEU A 242 7.49 -27.83 18.87
N SER A 243 7.41 -26.51 18.98
CA SER A 243 6.27 -25.77 19.53
C SER A 243 5.92 -24.56 18.67
N PRO A 244 4.68 -24.02 18.78
CA PRO A 244 4.32 -22.79 18.07
C PRO A 244 5.25 -21.62 18.38
N ASP A 245 5.74 -21.50 19.60
CA ASP A 245 6.66 -20.43 20.00
C ASP A 245 8.00 -20.56 19.29
N ARG A 246 8.57 -21.76 19.27
CA ARG A 246 9.81 -22.02 18.55
C ARG A 246 9.69 -21.75 17.05
N VAL A 247 8.56 -22.11 16.44
CA VAL A 247 8.29 -21.81 15.02
C VAL A 247 8.20 -20.31 14.79
N ALA A 248 7.50 -19.58 15.67
CA ALA A 248 7.34 -18.14 15.55
C ALA A 248 8.68 -17.42 15.65
N ASP A 249 9.49 -17.77 16.67
CA ASP A 249 10.82 -17.19 16.92
C ASP A 249 11.79 -17.47 15.77
N ALA A 250 11.87 -18.72 15.33
CA ALA A 250 12.76 -19.13 14.24
C ALA A 250 12.43 -18.44 12.89
N LEU A 251 11.15 -18.13 12.65
CA LEU A 251 10.70 -17.48 11.42
C LEU A 251 10.58 -15.96 11.54
N GLY A 252 10.86 -15.37 12.71
CA GLY A 252 10.69 -13.95 12.99
C GLY A 252 9.23 -13.47 12.89
N LEU A 253 8.29 -14.35 13.23
CA LEU A 253 6.86 -14.07 13.17
C LEU A 253 6.32 -13.72 14.56
N LYS A 254 5.42 -12.76 14.63
CA LYS A 254 4.63 -12.57 15.85
C LYS A 254 3.73 -13.78 16.06
N ARG A 255 3.59 -14.24 17.31
CA ARG A 255 2.80 -15.43 17.69
C ARG A 255 1.37 -15.37 17.12
N TRP A 256 0.68 -14.24 17.24
CA TRP A 256 -0.66 -14.07 16.69
C TRP A 256 -0.72 -14.19 15.16
N THR A 257 0.34 -13.79 14.45
CA THR A 257 0.43 -13.93 12.97
C THR A 257 0.53 -15.40 12.60
N LEU A 258 1.36 -16.17 13.32
CA LEU A 258 1.48 -17.61 13.11
C LEU A 258 0.14 -18.32 13.33
N TYR A 259 -0.51 -18.09 14.48
CA TYR A 259 -1.80 -18.73 14.77
C TYR A 259 -2.86 -18.39 13.75
N ARG A 260 -2.95 -17.13 13.32
CA ARG A 260 -3.91 -16.72 12.28
C ARG A 260 -3.66 -17.46 10.97
N LEU A 261 -2.41 -17.52 10.50
CA LEU A 261 -2.06 -18.21 9.26
C LEU A 261 -2.35 -19.71 9.34
N LEU A 262 -2.08 -20.34 10.47
CA LEU A 262 -2.35 -21.75 10.69
C LEU A 262 -3.86 -22.04 10.72
N ASN A 263 -4.64 -21.21 11.41
CA ASN A 263 -6.10 -21.37 11.48
C ASN A 263 -6.77 -21.16 10.11
N GLU A 264 -6.34 -20.17 9.35
CA GLU A 264 -6.86 -19.90 8.01
C GLU A 264 -6.61 -21.06 7.04
N GLU A 265 -5.55 -21.83 7.23
CA GLU A 265 -5.19 -23.01 6.43
C GLU A 265 -5.66 -24.34 7.04
N GLY A 266 -6.31 -24.30 8.21
CA GLY A 266 -6.68 -25.50 8.94
C GLY A 266 -5.49 -26.33 9.43
N LEU A 267 -4.31 -25.71 9.57
CA LEU A 267 -3.08 -26.37 9.98
C LEU A 267 -2.94 -26.36 11.50
N GLN A 268 -2.71 -27.53 12.09
CA GLN A 268 -2.31 -27.68 13.49
C GLN A 268 -0.87 -28.15 13.55
N ILE A 269 0.03 -27.37 14.18
CA ILE A 269 1.47 -27.68 14.25
C ILE A 269 1.72 -29.10 14.77
N ASN A 270 1.08 -29.47 15.89
CA ASN A 270 1.26 -30.79 16.48
C ASN A 270 0.74 -31.93 15.59
N ALA A 271 -0.41 -31.73 14.92
CA ALA A 271 -0.96 -32.71 14.00
C ALA A 271 -0.07 -32.87 12.76
N HIS A 272 0.42 -31.76 12.23
CA HIS A 272 1.29 -31.75 11.06
C HIS A 272 2.66 -32.37 11.36
N ALA A 273 3.27 -32.04 12.50
CA ALA A 273 4.49 -32.67 12.96
C ALA A 273 4.32 -34.20 13.18
N ALA A 274 3.19 -34.61 13.79
CA ALA A 274 2.89 -36.03 13.97
C ALA A 274 2.73 -36.76 12.61
N GLU A 275 2.09 -36.14 11.65
CA GLU A 275 1.94 -36.70 10.29
C GLU A 275 3.29 -36.83 9.57
N TYR A 276 4.14 -35.83 9.62
CA TYR A 276 5.51 -35.91 9.08
C TYR A 276 6.33 -36.99 9.73
N ARG A 277 6.28 -37.11 11.07
CA ARG A 277 6.99 -38.18 11.82
C ARG A 277 6.52 -39.56 11.38
N LEU A 278 5.20 -39.78 11.29
CA LEU A 278 4.65 -41.07 10.84
C LEU A 278 5.06 -41.40 9.39
N ASN A 279 5.06 -40.42 8.48
CA ASN A 279 5.51 -40.63 7.10
C ASN A 279 7.00 -40.95 7.03
N ALA A 280 7.84 -40.30 7.84
CA ALA A 280 9.28 -40.58 7.91
C ALA A 280 9.55 -41.98 8.46
N ILE A 281 8.83 -42.39 9.53
CA ILE A 281 8.89 -43.76 10.06
C ILE A 281 8.48 -44.77 9.00
N ALA A 282 7.37 -44.55 8.27
CA ALA A 282 6.90 -45.43 7.20
C ALA A 282 7.96 -45.59 6.11
N LYS A 283 8.62 -44.48 5.71
CA LYS A 283 9.70 -44.52 4.73
C LYS A 283 10.88 -45.34 5.24
N ALA A 284 11.33 -45.14 6.48
CA ALA A 284 12.42 -45.86 7.08
C ALA A 284 12.10 -47.36 7.23
N LEU A 285 10.88 -47.74 7.55
CA LEU A 285 10.45 -49.12 7.64
C LEU A 285 10.54 -49.93 6.32
N ARG A 286 10.52 -49.26 5.18
CA ARG A 286 10.67 -49.87 3.84
C ARG A 286 12.07 -49.72 3.25
N ASP A 287 12.92 -48.94 3.88
CA ASP A 287 14.29 -48.69 3.41
C ASP A 287 15.24 -49.82 3.90
N PRO A 288 15.93 -50.52 2.97
CA PRO A 288 16.85 -51.60 3.31
C PRO A 288 17.96 -51.15 4.29
N ALA A 289 18.37 -49.88 4.28
CA ALA A 289 19.36 -49.31 5.18
C ALA A 289 18.97 -49.45 6.67
N TRP A 290 17.69 -49.58 6.99
CA TRP A 290 17.13 -49.67 8.33
C TRP A 290 16.72 -51.09 8.76
N THR A 291 17.07 -52.11 7.96
CA THR A 291 16.68 -53.49 8.24
C THR A 291 17.17 -54.01 9.57
N GLY A 292 18.37 -53.57 10.01
CA GLY A 292 18.96 -53.92 11.30
C GLY A 292 18.41 -53.18 12.52
N CYS A 293 17.62 -52.14 12.33
CA CYS A 293 17.07 -51.35 13.42
C CYS A 293 15.69 -51.89 13.84
N SER A 294 15.41 -51.92 15.13
CA SER A 294 14.07 -52.20 15.65
C SER A 294 13.08 -51.09 15.31
N ILE A 295 11.79 -51.38 15.29
CA ILE A 295 10.72 -50.37 15.07
C ILE A 295 10.77 -49.29 16.16
N GLY A 296 11.11 -49.68 17.41
CA GLY A 296 11.24 -48.75 18.50
C GLY A 296 12.42 -47.78 18.34
N GLU A 297 13.57 -48.24 17.85
CA GLU A 297 14.74 -47.39 17.56
C GLU A 297 14.42 -46.40 16.43
N ILE A 298 13.80 -46.88 15.36
CA ILE A 298 13.37 -45.98 14.27
C ILE A 298 12.37 -44.93 14.79
N ALA A 299 11.39 -45.37 15.59
CA ALA A 299 10.38 -44.45 16.13
C ALA A 299 10.99 -43.41 17.09
N ALA A 300 11.94 -43.79 17.90
CA ALA A 300 12.65 -42.91 18.84
C ALA A 300 13.40 -41.78 18.11
N LEU A 301 14.05 -42.08 16.98
CA LEU A 301 14.72 -41.08 16.13
C LEU A 301 13.79 -39.99 15.62
N TRP A 302 12.51 -40.32 15.50
CA TRP A 302 11.48 -39.38 15.07
C TRP A 302 10.60 -38.90 16.23
N GLY A 303 11.07 -39.00 17.48
CA GLY A 303 10.40 -38.46 18.66
C GLY A 303 9.14 -39.23 19.12
N HIS A 304 8.98 -40.50 18.69
CA HIS A 304 7.94 -41.40 19.17
C HIS A 304 8.48 -42.42 20.15
N PHE A 305 8.34 -42.13 21.44
CA PHE A 305 8.84 -43.01 22.52
C PHE A 305 7.78 -44.02 23.05
N ASP A 306 6.47 -43.72 22.85
CA ASP A 306 5.38 -44.61 23.22
C ASP A 306 4.99 -45.50 22.03
N GLN A 307 5.41 -46.75 22.10
CA GLN A 307 5.15 -47.79 21.08
C GLN A 307 3.67 -48.09 20.89
N ALA A 308 2.86 -48.05 21.96
CA ALA A 308 1.41 -48.33 21.88
C ALA A 308 0.68 -47.18 21.17
N TYR A 309 1.08 -45.94 21.46
CA TYR A 309 0.58 -44.76 20.74
C TYR A 309 0.99 -44.82 19.28
N LEU A 310 2.25 -45.11 18.98
CA LEU A 310 2.75 -45.24 17.62
C LEU A 310 1.93 -46.27 16.83
N ALA A 311 1.74 -47.46 17.37
CA ALA A 311 1.00 -48.54 16.69
C ALA A 311 -0.42 -48.10 16.33
N ARG A 312 -1.13 -47.43 17.25
CA ARG A 312 -2.48 -46.90 17.03
C ARG A 312 -2.50 -45.79 15.98
N ALA A 313 -1.59 -44.83 16.09
CA ALA A 313 -1.48 -43.68 15.17
C ALA A 313 -1.10 -44.13 13.76
N PHE A 314 -0.13 -45.03 13.66
CA PHE A 314 0.33 -45.61 12.39
C PHE A 314 -0.77 -46.42 11.69
N LYS A 315 -1.46 -47.32 12.44
CA LYS A 315 -2.59 -48.09 11.90
C LYS A 315 -3.73 -47.19 11.43
N ARG A 316 -4.04 -46.13 12.16
CA ARG A 316 -5.07 -45.16 11.74
C ARG A 316 -4.69 -44.43 10.44
N ARG A 317 -3.40 -44.18 10.23
CA ARG A 317 -2.88 -43.42 9.07
C ARG A 317 -2.66 -44.31 7.84
N PHE A 318 -2.12 -45.51 8.02
CA PHE A 318 -1.69 -46.39 6.94
C PHE A 318 -2.52 -47.67 6.81
N GLY A 319 -3.49 -47.93 7.68
CA GLY A 319 -4.33 -49.09 7.69
C GLY A 319 -3.73 -50.35 8.35
N GLU A 320 -2.40 -50.34 8.55
CA GLU A 320 -1.60 -51.47 9.06
C GLU A 320 -0.75 -51.05 10.26
N THR A 321 -0.33 -52.01 11.07
CA THR A 321 0.65 -51.76 12.13
C THR A 321 2.05 -51.57 11.52
N PRO A 322 2.99 -50.90 12.25
CA PRO A 322 4.37 -50.72 11.76
C PRO A 322 5.05 -52.07 11.41
N SER A 323 4.77 -53.14 12.17
CA SER A 323 5.32 -54.48 11.91
C SER A 323 4.78 -55.09 10.64
N GLN A 324 3.46 -54.99 10.39
CA GLN A 324 2.83 -55.47 9.16
C GLN A 324 3.32 -54.67 7.93
N TYR A 325 3.43 -53.36 8.06
CA TYR A 325 3.91 -52.47 7.02
C TYR A 325 5.36 -52.78 6.60
N ARG A 326 6.25 -53.06 7.57
CA ARG A 326 7.63 -53.50 7.32
C ARG A 326 7.66 -54.86 6.62
N ALA A 327 6.87 -55.84 7.07
CA ALA A 327 6.81 -57.20 6.48
C ALA A 327 6.30 -57.17 5.04
N GLY A 328 5.30 -56.32 4.72
CA GLY A 328 4.78 -56.13 3.37
C GLY A 328 5.76 -55.52 2.35
N GLY A 329 6.75 -54.74 2.82
CA GLY A 329 7.82 -54.18 1.99
C GLY A 329 8.96 -55.14 1.64
N ILE A 330 9.14 -56.20 2.39
CA ILE A 330 10.21 -57.21 2.19
C ILE A 330 9.83 -58.31 1.19
N ILE A 331 8.55 -58.43 0.82
CA ILE A 331 8.05 -59.55 0.00
C ILE A 331 8.36 -59.40 -1.50
N ASP A 332 8.77 -58.23 -1.97
CA ASP A 332 8.89 -57.97 -3.44
C ASP A 332 10.33 -58.16 -4.02
N THR A 333 11.32 -58.66 -3.26
CA THR A 333 12.62 -58.98 -3.79
C THR A 333 12.99 -60.45 -3.88
N GLY A 334 12.01 -61.37 -3.61
CA GLY A 334 12.25 -62.84 -3.51
C GLY A 334 11.57 -63.74 -4.55
N ARG A 335 10.85 -63.22 -5.56
CA ARG A 335 10.14 -64.04 -6.54
C ARG A 335 10.40 -63.64 -8.00
N ALA A 336 11.66 -63.55 -8.38
CA ALA A 336 12.03 -63.53 -9.78
C ALA A 336 13.32 -64.37 -9.93
N HIS A 337 13.17 -65.71 -9.88
CA HIS A 337 14.01 -66.69 -10.55
C HIS A 337 13.65 -68.11 -10.07
N ARG A 338 12.67 -68.74 -10.72
CA ARG A 338 12.69 -70.16 -11.08
C ARG A 338 11.83 -70.34 -12.35
#